data_e8637937b464dcbd17030ea996930555
#
_entry.id   e8637937b464dcbd17030ea996930555
#
_cell.length_a   1.000
_cell.length_b   1.000
_cell.length_c   1.000
_cell.angle_alpha   90.00
_cell.angle_beta   90.00
_cell.angle_gamma   90.00
#
_symmetry.space_group_name_H-M   'P 1'
#
loop_
_entity.id
_entity.type
_entity.pdbx_description
1 polymer ?
#
loop_
_entity_poly.entity_id
_entity_poly.type
_entity_poly.pdbx_seq_one_letter_code
_entity_poly.pdbx_strand_id
1 'polypeptide(L)'
;IPGQRHTYPTKKSNEILNWFESKKRESRPHTIHFSGDLSHERYIYWIKCKEIVECFDYLDSPPPKKSQESLSNDIDNFHVNECHRIDIKVKENKIIVKSQNIKNMLLFLDDKLIDITRPVDVIVNDKPKFSGFVNPSIDSLFNCIDQEIGKHGIFTRCIELNKL
;
A
#
# COMPACT_ATOMS: atom_id res chain seq x y z
N ILE A 1 14.06 3.30 28.44
CA ILE A 1 14.66 3.74 29.74
C ILE A 1 14.05 2.86 30.81
N PRO A 2 14.84 2.05 31.55
CA PRO A 2 14.30 1.15 32.56
C PRO A 2 13.54 1.94 33.64
N GLY A 3 12.31 1.53 33.97
CA GLY A 3 11.50 2.09 35.04
C GLY A 3 10.62 3.29 34.70
N GLN A 4 10.65 3.82 33.49
CA GLN A 4 9.69 4.83 33.04
C GLN A 4 8.44 4.16 32.45
N ARG A 5 7.31 4.31 33.14
CA ARG A 5 6.00 4.02 32.55
C ARG A 5 5.76 5.02 31.40
N HIS A 6 4.99 4.65 30.38
CA HIS A 6 4.48 5.40 29.21
C HIS A 6 4.55 6.94 29.28
N THR A 7 5.66 7.53 29.73
CA THR A 7 5.89 8.97 29.79
C THR A 7 6.80 9.37 28.63
N TYR A 8 6.38 10.34 27.89
CA TYR A 8 7.17 10.91 26.79
C TYR A 8 8.46 11.51 27.37
N PRO A 9 9.64 11.19 26.86
CA PRO A 9 10.90 11.77 27.36
C PRO A 9 10.99 13.23 26.96
N THR A 10 10.45 14.14 27.79
CA THR A 10 10.39 15.58 27.55
C THR A 10 11.74 16.22 27.20
N LYS A 11 12.85 15.65 27.74
CA LYS A 11 14.22 16.12 27.42
C LYS A 11 14.65 15.86 25.96
N LYS A 12 13.96 14.95 25.22
CA LYS A 12 14.25 14.64 23.81
C LYS A 12 13.18 15.14 22.85
N SER A 13 12.20 15.88 23.35
CA SER A 13 11.08 16.36 22.51
C SER A 13 11.56 17.19 21.33
N ASN A 14 12.52 18.09 21.53
CA ASN A 14 13.07 18.93 20.46
C ASN A 14 13.87 18.11 19.43
N GLU A 15 14.63 17.10 19.87
CA GLU A 15 15.35 16.22 18.95
C GLU A 15 14.37 15.43 18.08
N ILE A 16 13.28 14.94 18.68
CA ILE A 16 12.23 14.18 18.00
C ILE A 16 11.47 15.09 17.02
N LEU A 17 11.10 16.30 17.43
CA LEU A 17 10.45 17.29 16.56
C LEU A 17 11.34 17.67 15.38
N ASN A 18 12.61 18.01 15.62
CA ASN A 18 13.56 18.31 14.56
C ASN A 18 13.75 17.14 13.60
N TRP A 19 13.73 15.91 14.12
CA TRP A 19 13.79 14.72 13.28
C TRP A 19 12.55 14.59 12.40
N PHE A 20 11.32 14.77 12.94
CA PHE A 20 10.10 14.78 12.17
C PHE A 20 10.08 15.87 11.10
N GLU A 21 10.46 17.10 11.46
CA GLU A 21 10.52 18.23 10.53
C GLU A 21 11.55 18.01 9.40
N SER A 22 12.63 17.29 9.69
CA SER A 22 13.62 16.92 8.68
C SER A 22 13.15 15.85 7.69
N LYS A 23 12.06 15.10 8.01
CA LYS A 23 11.54 14.02 7.18
C LYS A 23 10.41 14.52 6.29
N LYS A 24 10.68 14.58 5.00
CA LYS A 24 9.62 14.76 3.99
C LYS A 24 9.10 13.38 3.57
N ARG A 25 7.80 13.18 3.70
CA ARG A 25 7.17 11.98 3.17
C ARG A 25 7.22 12.01 1.64
N GLU A 26 7.82 11.00 1.04
CA GLU A 26 7.76 10.82 -0.40
C GLU A 26 6.34 10.40 -0.78
N SER A 27 5.65 11.25 -1.52
CA SER A 27 4.26 10.97 -1.95
C SER A 27 4.19 10.07 -3.19
N ARG A 28 5.31 9.89 -3.89
CA ARG A 28 5.44 9.10 -5.12
C ARG A 28 6.57 8.08 -5.02
N PRO A 29 6.56 7.18 -4.02
CA PRO A 29 7.63 6.20 -3.91
C PRO A 29 7.62 5.27 -5.13
N HIS A 30 8.80 5.07 -5.74
CA HIS A 30 8.99 4.14 -6.83
C HIS A 30 9.09 2.67 -6.36
N THR A 31 9.22 2.48 -5.05
CA THR A 31 9.22 1.16 -4.42
C THR A 31 8.26 1.19 -3.24
N ILE A 32 7.30 0.27 -3.24
CA ILE A 32 6.32 0.12 -2.18
C ILE A 32 6.38 -1.32 -1.69
N HIS A 33 6.47 -1.48 -0.38
CA HIS A 33 6.30 -2.74 0.31
C HIS A 33 5.19 -2.55 1.34
N PHE A 34 4.11 -3.27 1.18
CA PHE A 34 2.99 -3.27 2.10
C PHE A 34 2.62 -4.71 2.47
N SER A 35 2.42 -4.93 3.76
CA SER A 35 1.81 -6.15 4.28
C SER A 35 0.92 -5.74 5.45
N GLY A 36 -0.35 -6.11 5.41
CA GLY A 36 -1.31 -5.74 6.43
C GLY A 36 -2.75 -5.98 6.02
N ASP A 37 -3.68 -5.53 6.85
CA ASP A 37 -5.10 -5.60 6.56
C ASP A 37 -5.57 -4.36 5.78
N LEU A 38 -6.24 -4.58 4.66
CA LEU A 38 -6.82 -3.56 3.79
C LEU A 38 -8.35 -3.48 3.93
N SER A 39 -8.95 -4.11 4.93
CA SER A 39 -10.41 -4.11 5.11
C SER A 39 -10.95 -2.69 5.36
N HIS A 40 -10.21 -1.88 6.10
CA HIS A 40 -10.62 -0.52 6.49
C HIS A 40 -9.98 0.57 5.64
N GLU A 41 -8.71 0.46 5.29
CA GLU A 41 -7.99 1.46 4.50
C GLU A 41 -7.42 0.82 3.23
N ARG A 42 -8.02 1.14 2.09
CA ARG A 42 -7.69 0.54 0.79
C ARG A 42 -6.71 1.36 -0.03
N TYR A 43 -6.11 2.41 0.56
CA TYR A 43 -5.19 3.31 -0.11
C TYR A 43 -3.77 3.14 0.39
N ILE A 44 -2.84 2.96 -0.53
CA ILE A 44 -1.41 2.87 -0.26
C ILE A 44 -0.70 3.80 -1.25
N TYR A 45 -0.34 5.01 -0.82
CA TYR A 45 0.26 6.03 -1.67
C TYR A 45 -0.59 6.34 -2.92
N TRP A 46 -0.15 5.93 -4.09
CA TRP A 46 -0.81 6.11 -5.39
C TRP A 46 -1.55 4.85 -5.88
N ILE A 47 -1.91 3.99 -4.98
CA ILE A 47 -2.62 2.73 -5.25
C ILE A 47 -3.93 2.72 -4.48
N LYS A 48 -4.99 2.22 -5.10
CA LYS A 48 -6.26 1.87 -4.45
C LYS A 48 -6.60 0.42 -4.71
N CYS A 49 -6.79 -0.35 -3.66
CA CYS A 49 -7.33 -1.70 -3.74
C CYS A 49 -8.86 -1.64 -3.80
N LYS A 50 -9.46 -1.91 -4.98
CA LYS A 50 -10.91 -1.86 -5.16
C LYS A 50 -11.60 -3.08 -4.57
N GLU A 51 -11.00 -4.24 -4.81
CA GLU A 51 -11.54 -5.51 -4.37
C GLU A 51 -10.41 -6.37 -3.79
N ILE A 52 -10.64 -6.88 -2.60
CA ILE A 52 -9.72 -7.73 -1.86
C ILE A 52 -10.37 -9.08 -1.55
N VAL A 53 -9.57 -10.06 -1.23
CA VAL A 53 -10.03 -11.27 -0.53
C VAL A 53 -10.10 -10.92 0.94
N GLU A 54 -11.23 -11.14 1.60
CA GLU A 54 -11.37 -10.86 3.02
C GLU A 54 -10.38 -11.72 3.82
N CYS A 55 -9.62 -11.07 4.68
CA CYS A 55 -8.83 -11.77 5.69
C CYS A 55 -9.79 -12.23 6.80
N PHE A 56 -9.63 -13.45 7.27
CA PHE A 56 -10.41 -13.94 8.41
C PHE A 56 -10.05 -13.12 9.66
N ASP A 57 -11.05 -12.47 10.26
CA ASP A 57 -10.90 -11.84 11.58
C ASP A 57 -10.71 -12.93 12.62
N TYR A 58 -9.51 -13.01 13.18
CA TYR A 58 -9.17 -13.95 14.26
C TYR A 58 -9.93 -13.67 15.56
N LEU A 59 -10.61 -12.52 15.64
CA LEU A 59 -11.36 -12.11 16.82
C LEU A 59 -12.65 -12.91 17.03
N ASP A 60 -13.19 -13.52 15.97
CA ASP A 60 -14.42 -14.33 16.05
C ASP A 60 -14.18 -15.83 16.22
N SER A 61 -12.93 -16.29 16.20
CA SER A 61 -12.58 -17.68 16.44
C SER A 61 -12.05 -17.87 17.86
N PRO A 62 -12.57 -18.81 18.66
CA PRO A 62 -11.98 -19.09 19.95
C PRO A 62 -10.52 -19.55 19.75
N PRO A 63 -9.57 -19.03 20.55
CA PRO A 63 -8.17 -19.38 20.39
C PRO A 63 -7.99 -20.92 20.49
N PRO A 64 -7.19 -21.50 19.61
CA PRO A 64 -6.93 -22.94 19.68
C PRO A 64 -6.35 -23.30 21.07
N LYS A 65 -6.83 -24.39 21.68
CA LYS A 65 -6.39 -24.87 23.00
C LYS A 65 -4.97 -25.46 22.92
N LYS A 66 -4.00 -24.66 22.52
CA LYS A 66 -2.58 -25.05 22.44
C LYS A 66 -1.75 -24.27 23.48
N SER A 67 -0.58 -24.79 23.81
CA SER A 67 0.35 -24.14 24.74
C SER A 67 0.80 -22.77 24.24
N GLN A 68 1.08 -21.82 25.15
CA GLN A 68 1.44 -20.43 24.81
C GLN A 68 2.61 -20.29 23.82
N GLU A 69 3.57 -21.21 23.80
CA GLU A 69 4.70 -21.19 22.85
C GLU A 69 4.30 -21.56 21.42
N SER A 70 3.27 -22.37 21.22
CA SER A 70 2.78 -22.69 19.87
C SER A 70 1.86 -21.61 19.32
N LEU A 71 1.23 -20.80 20.19
CA LEU A 71 0.34 -19.72 19.79
C LEU A 71 1.08 -18.57 19.08
N SER A 72 2.29 -18.19 19.54
CA SER A 72 3.04 -17.10 18.90
C SER A 72 3.42 -17.44 17.45
N ASN A 73 3.92 -18.65 17.23
CA ASN A 73 4.33 -19.11 15.90
C ASN A 73 3.13 -19.33 14.97
N ASP A 74 2.00 -19.81 15.51
CA ASP A 74 0.78 -20.00 14.72
C ASP A 74 0.14 -18.63 14.34
N ILE A 75 0.20 -17.61 15.23
CA ILE A 75 -0.27 -16.25 14.96
C ILE A 75 0.59 -15.58 13.90
N ASP A 76 1.92 -15.64 14.03
CA ASP A 76 2.82 -15.03 13.06
C ASP A 76 2.67 -15.67 11.67
N ASN A 77 2.54 -17.00 11.60
CA ASN A 77 2.32 -17.70 10.35
C ASN A 77 0.93 -17.42 9.76
N PHE A 78 -0.11 -17.30 10.60
CA PHE A 78 -1.46 -17.01 10.15
C PHE A 78 -1.55 -15.60 9.55
N HIS A 79 -1.05 -14.57 10.26
CA HIS A 79 -1.05 -13.20 9.77
C HIS A 79 -0.25 -13.02 8.47
N VAL A 80 0.89 -13.67 8.35
CA VAL A 80 1.73 -13.58 7.14
C VAL A 80 1.07 -14.24 5.92
N ASN A 81 0.30 -15.31 6.13
CA ASN A 81 -0.31 -16.05 5.00
C ASN A 81 -1.67 -15.51 4.55
N GLU A 82 -2.41 -14.85 5.45
CA GLU A 82 -3.80 -14.44 5.20
C GLU A 82 -3.94 -12.93 4.98
N CYS A 83 -2.93 -12.11 5.31
CA CYS A 83 -2.94 -10.68 5.08
C CYS A 83 -2.74 -10.31 3.60
N HIS A 84 -3.18 -9.11 3.26
CA HIS A 84 -2.93 -8.51 1.96
C HIS A 84 -1.47 -8.11 1.82
N ARG A 85 -0.89 -8.39 0.69
CA ARG A 85 0.47 -7.99 0.38
C ARG A 85 0.55 -7.31 -0.97
N ILE A 86 1.32 -6.22 -1.03
CA ILE A 86 1.63 -5.49 -2.25
C ILE A 86 3.11 -5.13 -2.24
N ASP A 87 3.83 -5.61 -3.23
CA ASP A 87 5.20 -5.19 -3.52
C ASP A 87 5.19 -4.54 -4.91
N ILE A 88 5.54 -3.27 -5.01
CA ILE A 88 5.60 -2.55 -6.29
C ILE A 88 6.98 -1.98 -6.51
N LYS A 89 7.44 -2.05 -7.74
CA LYS A 89 8.65 -1.40 -8.21
C LYS A 89 8.39 -0.73 -9.55
N VAL A 90 8.63 0.58 -9.59
CA VAL A 90 8.63 1.38 -10.83
C VAL A 90 10.06 1.58 -11.28
N LYS A 91 10.33 1.21 -12.51
CA LYS A 91 11.61 1.47 -13.16
C LYS A 91 11.36 1.94 -14.57
N GLU A 92 11.76 3.19 -14.87
CA GLU A 92 11.41 3.85 -16.12
C GLU A 92 9.87 3.84 -16.31
N ASN A 93 9.36 3.34 -17.44
CA ASN A 93 7.93 3.20 -17.70
C ASN A 93 7.39 1.78 -17.44
N LYS A 94 8.09 0.99 -16.64
CA LYS A 94 7.69 -0.37 -16.28
C LYS A 94 7.29 -0.44 -14.82
N ILE A 95 6.07 -0.87 -14.55
CA ILE A 95 5.52 -1.08 -13.20
C ILE A 95 5.41 -2.58 -12.97
N ILE A 96 6.16 -3.07 -11.99
CA ILE A 96 6.14 -4.48 -11.58
C ILE A 96 5.41 -4.56 -10.25
N VAL A 97 4.34 -5.35 -10.23
CA VAL A 97 3.48 -5.56 -9.06
C VAL A 97 3.52 -7.02 -8.66
N LYS A 98 3.79 -7.30 -7.41
CA LYS A 98 3.47 -8.59 -6.78
C LYS A 98 2.39 -8.34 -5.75
N SER A 99 1.28 -9.05 -5.88
CA SER A 99 0.12 -8.88 -5.00
C SER A 99 -0.38 -10.23 -4.52
N GLN A 100 -0.86 -10.25 -3.28
CA GLN A 100 -1.49 -11.40 -2.66
C GLN A 100 -2.81 -10.96 -2.02
N ASN A 101 -3.88 -11.74 -2.23
CA ASN A 101 -5.22 -11.50 -1.71
C ASN A 101 -5.87 -10.19 -2.19
N ILE A 102 -5.46 -9.71 -3.38
CA ILE A 102 -6.03 -8.53 -4.03
C ILE A 102 -6.57 -8.96 -5.40
N LYS A 103 -7.84 -8.67 -5.66
CA LYS A 103 -8.49 -9.02 -6.92
C LYS A 103 -8.46 -7.90 -7.94
N ASN A 104 -8.72 -6.67 -7.49
CA ASN A 104 -8.77 -5.50 -8.37
C ASN A 104 -8.07 -4.31 -7.72
N MET A 105 -7.28 -3.56 -8.49
CA MET A 105 -6.63 -2.33 -8.02
C MET A 105 -6.62 -1.23 -9.09
N LEU A 106 -6.52 0.01 -8.62
CA LEU A 106 -6.24 1.19 -9.44
C LEU A 106 -4.82 1.66 -9.14
N LEU A 107 -4.09 1.97 -10.21
CA LEU A 107 -2.81 2.65 -10.14
C LEU A 107 -3.01 4.08 -10.63
N PHE A 108 -2.80 5.06 -9.76
CA PHE A 108 -2.86 6.48 -10.09
C PHE A 108 -1.48 6.97 -10.49
N LEU A 109 -1.36 7.59 -11.65
CA LEU A 109 -0.08 7.91 -12.27
C LEU A 109 0.02 9.40 -12.58
N ASP A 110 1.24 9.93 -12.46
CA ASP A 110 1.62 11.27 -12.85
C ASP A 110 3.03 11.29 -13.46
N ASP A 111 3.49 12.48 -13.87
CA ASP A 111 4.81 12.70 -14.45
C ASP A 111 5.99 12.52 -13.49
N LYS A 112 5.72 12.39 -12.19
CA LYS A 112 6.73 12.08 -11.18
C LYS A 112 7.01 10.59 -11.04
N LEU A 113 6.05 9.76 -11.46
CA LEU A 113 6.17 8.30 -11.39
C LEU A 113 6.65 7.70 -12.71
N ILE A 114 6.20 8.26 -13.84
CA ILE A 114 6.43 7.72 -15.18
C ILE A 114 6.66 8.84 -16.19
N ASP A 115 7.31 8.55 -17.29
CA ASP A 115 7.34 9.41 -18.46
C ASP A 115 6.00 9.28 -19.21
N ILE A 116 5.15 10.29 -19.07
CA ILE A 116 3.80 10.33 -19.65
C ILE A 116 3.76 10.39 -21.18
N THR A 117 4.90 10.63 -21.81
CA THR A 117 5.04 10.70 -23.29
C THR A 117 5.36 9.35 -23.92
N ARG A 118 5.58 8.33 -23.09
CA ARG A 118 5.95 6.98 -23.51
C ARG A 118 4.91 5.96 -23.04
N PRO A 119 4.77 4.81 -23.73
CA PRO A 119 3.90 3.74 -23.26
C PRO A 119 4.39 3.19 -21.92
N VAL A 120 3.44 2.73 -21.10
CA VAL A 120 3.66 2.12 -19.78
C VAL A 120 3.39 0.63 -19.89
N ASP A 121 4.27 -0.17 -19.33
CA ASP A 121 4.08 -1.61 -19.17
C ASP A 121 3.78 -1.93 -17.71
N VAL A 122 2.69 -2.67 -17.45
CA VAL A 122 2.36 -3.17 -16.12
C VAL A 122 2.38 -4.69 -16.12
N ILE A 123 3.18 -5.25 -15.22
CA ILE A 123 3.31 -6.68 -14.98
C ILE A 123 2.82 -6.97 -13.58
N VAL A 124 1.86 -7.88 -13.44
CA VAL A 124 1.33 -8.31 -12.14
C VAL A 124 1.51 -9.82 -11.97
N ASN A 125 2.15 -10.22 -10.88
CA ASN A 125 2.44 -11.62 -10.58
C ASN A 125 3.07 -12.35 -11.79
N ASP A 126 4.08 -11.69 -12.37
CA ASP A 126 4.86 -12.14 -13.54
C ASP A 126 4.05 -12.27 -14.85
N LYS A 127 2.82 -11.75 -14.89
CA LYS A 127 1.97 -11.73 -16.08
C LYS A 127 1.77 -10.29 -16.59
N PRO A 128 1.91 -10.01 -17.88
CA PRO A 128 1.60 -8.69 -18.45
C PRO A 128 0.10 -8.43 -18.32
N LYS A 129 -0.26 -7.27 -17.79
CA LYS A 129 -1.66 -6.85 -17.56
C LYS A 129 -2.04 -5.60 -18.34
N PHE A 130 -1.07 -4.76 -18.66
CA PHE A 130 -1.29 -3.54 -19.42
C PHE A 130 -0.01 -3.19 -20.20
N SER A 131 -0.17 -2.71 -21.43
CA SER A 131 0.89 -2.10 -22.23
C SER A 131 0.27 -1.04 -23.13
N GLY A 132 0.66 0.22 -22.98
CA GLY A 132 0.13 1.31 -23.80
C GLY A 132 0.28 2.69 -23.18
N PHE A 133 -0.25 3.70 -23.86
CA PHE A 133 -0.30 5.06 -23.35
C PHE A 133 -1.44 5.20 -22.33
N VAL A 134 -1.18 5.92 -21.24
CA VAL A 134 -2.18 6.25 -20.24
C VAL A 134 -2.60 7.70 -20.41
N ASN A 135 -3.75 7.91 -21.01
CA ASN A 135 -4.29 9.24 -21.27
C ASN A 135 -4.88 9.86 -19.99
N PRO A 136 -4.78 11.18 -19.82
CA PRO A 136 -5.49 11.85 -18.73
C PRO A 136 -6.99 11.72 -18.91
N SER A 137 -7.73 11.56 -17.81
CA SER A 137 -9.18 11.55 -17.81
C SER A 137 -9.76 12.34 -16.65
N ILE A 138 -10.91 12.93 -16.87
CA ILE A 138 -11.65 13.64 -15.82
C ILE A 138 -12.09 12.66 -14.73
N ASP A 139 -12.48 11.44 -15.10
CA ASP A 139 -12.86 10.39 -14.13
C ASP A 139 -11.71 10.02 -13.21
N SER A 140 -10.47 9.96 -13.73
CA SER A 140 -9.27 9.74 -12.91
C SER A 140 -9.09 10.87 -11.89
N LEU A 141 -9.34 12.11 -12.30
CA LEU A 141 -9.26 13.29 -11.44
C LEU A 141 -10.32 13.23 -10.32
N PHE A 142 -11.58 12.95 -10.67
CA PHE A 142 -12.66 12.83 -9.69
C PHE A 142 -12.42 11.67 -8.73
N ASN A 143 -11.99 10.53 -9.23
CA ASN A 143 -11.62 9.38 -8.36
C ASN A 143 -10.49 9.73 -7.38
N CYS A 144 -9.60 10.65 -7.73
CA CYS A 144 -8.58 11.17 -6.84
C CYS A 144 -9.14 12.08 -5.74
N ILE A 145 -10.07 12.98 -6.10
CA ILE A 145 -10.59 14.02 -5.20
C ILE A 145 -11.56 13.40 -4.18
N ASP A 146 -12.49 12.57 -4.64
CA ASP A 146 -13.56 11.99 -3.80
C ASP A 146 -13.03 11.04 -2.71
N GLN A 147 -11.81 10.55 -2.81
CA GLN A 147 -11.39 9.40 -2.06
C GLN A 147 -10.10 9.59 -1.26
N GLU A 148 -9.90 10.79 -0.67
CA GLU A 148 -8.74 11.07 0.21
C GLU A 148 -7.34 10.87 -0.41
N ILE A 149 -7.22 10.35 -1.64
CA ILE A 149 -5.94 10.33 -2.37
C ILE A 149 -5.41 11.75 -2.56
N GLY A 150 -6.27 12.76 -2.52
CA GLY A 150 -5.89 14.17 -2.50
C GLY A 150 -4.84 14.52 -1.45
N LYS A 151 -4.77 13.76 -0.35
CA LYS A 151 -3.68 13.87 0.65
C LYS A 151 -2.30 13.49 0.08
N HIS A 152 -2.29 12.67 -0.98
CA HIS A 152 -1.06 12.21 -1.65
C HIS A 152 -0.78 12.95 -2.96
N GLY A 153 -1.67 13.82 -3.40
CA GLY A 153 -1.55 14.64 -4.60
C GLY A 153 -2.63 14.37 -5.65
N ILE A 154 -2.65 15.23 -6.67
CA ILE A 154 -3.60 15.15 -7.77
C ILE A 154 -3.03 14.24 -8.85
N PHE A 155 -3.80 13.24 -9.26
CA PHE A 155 -3.47 12.35 -10.38
C PHE A 155 -4.52 12.50 -11.47
N THR A 156 -4.07 12.63 -12.70
CA THR A 156 -4.95 12.78 -13.87
C THR A 156 -5.06 11.51 -14.70
N ARG A 157 -4.28 10.49 -14.36
CA ARG A 157 -4.20 9.21 -15.08
C ARG A 157 -4.39 8.05 -14.13
N CYS A 158 -5.07 7.02 -14.63
CA CYS A 158 -5.32 5.81 -13.84
C CYS A 158 -5.28 4.58 -14.76
N ILE A 159 -4.72 3.49 -14.25
CA ILE A 159 -4.82 2.16 -14.84
C ILE A 159 -5.65 1.29 -13.90
N GLU A 160 -6.70 0.70 -14.41
CA GLU A 160 -7.49 -0.30 -13.68
C GLU A 160 -6.98 -1.70 -14.00
N LEU A 161 -6.61 -2.43 -12.95
CA LEU A 161 -6.12 -3.79 -13.03
C LEU A 161 -7.16 -4.73 -12.41
N ASN A 162 -7.69 -5.62 -13.22
CA ASN A 162 -8.74 -6.55 -12.82
C ASN A 162 -8.23 -7.99 -12.85
N LYS A 163 -8.77 -8.86 -11.99
CA LYS A 163 -8.45 -10.29 -11.88
C LYS A 163 -6.95 -10.51 -11.70
N LEU A 164 -6.42 -9.97 -10.62
CA LEU A 164 -5.00 -10.07 -10.24
C LEU A 164 -4.64 -11.46 -9.71
#